data_ba1959b743cc85f6c1ff6e664b79834d
#
_entry.id   ba1959b743cc85f6c1ff6e664b79834d
#
_cell.length_a   1.000
_cell.length_b   1.000
_cell.length_c   1.000
_cell.angle_alpha   90.00
_cell.angle_beta   90.00
_cell.angle_gamma   90.00
#
_symmetry.space_group_name_H-M   'P 1'
#
loop_
_entity.id
_entity.type
_entity.pdbx_description
1 polymer ?
#
loop_
_entity_poly.entity_id
_entity_poly.type
_entity_poly.pdbx_seq_one_letter_code
_entity_poly.pdbx_strand_id
1 'polypeptide(L)'
;MKYTLIAAVVLLIFGQQSQAADSNGLYMVVGDGRVSCEVWSARRDNDGVESANLEQWVFGYLTSLNRWVPGIVNIARGSNHEGLALWVDHYCSENPEKDVADAAEFLFLALRKNQERSND
;
A
#
# COMPACT_ATOMS: atom_id res chain seq x y z
N MET A 1 37.76 -29.46 -22.15
CA MET A 1 36.70 -30.06 -21.35
C MET A 1 36.54 -29.43 -19.96
N LYS A 2 37.19 -28.34 -19.63
CA LYS A 2 37.07 -27.69 -18.30
C LYS A 2 36.09 -26.51 -18.23
N TYR A 3 35.42 -26.21 -19.32
CA TYR A 3 34.54 -25.01 -19.40
C TYR A 3 33.03 -25.32 -19.52
N THR A 4 32.65 -26.60 -19.59
CA THR A 4 31.25 -27.03 -19.75
C THR A 4 30.46 -27.11 -18.45
N LEU A 5 31.09 -27.00 -17.29
CA LEU A 5 30.44 -27.09 -15.97
C LEU A 5 30.03 -25.72 -15.39
N ILE A 6 30.55 -24.62 -15.94
CA ILE A 6 30.26 -23.25 -15.42
C ILE A 6 28.96 -22.69 -16.02
N ALA A 7 28.55 -23.13 -17.20
CA ALA A 7 27.35 -22.63 -17.86
C ALA A 7 26.05 -23.16 -17.24
N ALA A 8 26.07 -24.26 -16.51
CA ALA A 8 24.85 -24.84 -15.90
C ALA A 8 24.45 -24.22 -14.57
N VAL A 9 25.35 -23.51 -13.89
CA VAL A 9 25.07 -22.90 -12.54
C VAL A 9 24.49 -21.51 -12.65
N VAL A 10 24.65 -20.79 -13.75
CA VAL A 10 24.15 -19.41 -13.93
C VAL A 10 22.65 -19.35 -14.24
N LEU A 11 22.03 -20.45 -14.63
CA LEU A 11 20.60 -20.50 -15.01
C LEU A 11 19.62 -20.71 -13.84
N LEU A 12 20.11 -20.86 -12.61
CA LEU A 12 19.27 -21.13 -11.42
C LEU A 12 19.02 -19.89 -10.53
N ILE A 13 19.46 -18.70 -10.94
CA ILE A 13 19.30 -17.46 -10.16
C ILE A 13 18.25 -16.53 -10.78
N PHE A 14 17.38 -17.02 -11.66
CA PHE A 14 16.17 -16.26 -11.96
C PHE A 14 15.20 -16.46 -10.81
N GLY A 15 15.32 -15.53 -9.86
CA GLY A 15 14.47 -15.47 -8.69
C GLY A 15 13.01 -15.62 -9.08
N GLN A 16 12.34 -16.53 -8.43
CA GLN A 16 10.89 -16.62 -8.50
C GLN A 16 10.32 -15.28 -8.08
N GLN A 17 9.79 -14.54 -9.02
CA GLN A 17 8.96 -13.37 -8.72
C GLN A 17 7.69 -13.92 -8.08
N SER A 18 7.60 -13.84 -6.75
CA SER A 18 6.36 -14.12 -6.04
C SER A 18 5.36 -13.03 -6.43
N GLN A 19 4.44 -13.36 -7.32
CA GLN A 19 3.32 -12.48 -7.65
C GLN A 19 2.28 -12.63 -6.55
N ALA A 20 1.99 -11.54 -5.85
CA ALA A 20 0.99 -11.51 -4.78
C ALA A 20 -0.45 -11.49 -5.30
N ALA A 21 -0.68 -10.92 -6.48
CA ALA A 21 -1.94 -10.93 -7.23
C ALA A 21 -1.97 -12.09 -8.23
N ASP A 22 -3.11 -12.31 -8.91
CA ASP A 22 -3.16 -13.26 -10.01
C ASP A 22 -2.29 -12.80 -11.21
N SER A 23 -2.20 -13.64 -12.26
CA SER A 23 -1.38 -13.34 -13.45
C SER A 23 -1.82 -12.08 -14.22
N ASN A 24 -3.01 -11.56 -13.95
CA ASN A 24 -3.56 -10.33 -14.53
C ASN A 24 -3.46 -9.13 -13.59
N GLY A 25 -2.83 -9.29 -12.43
CA GLY A 25 -2.74 -8.26 -11.41
C GLY A 25 -4.02 -8.04 -10.60
N LEU A 26 -5.00 -8.97 -10.69
CA LEU A 26 -6.25 -8.87 -9.96
C LEU A 26 -6.08 -9.36 -8.51
N TYR A 27 -6.66 -8.62 -7.58
CA TYR A 27 -6.77 -9.01 -6.18
C TYR A 27 -8.13 -8.57 -5.61
N MET A 28 -8.56 -9.22 -4.55
CA MET A 28 -9.83 -8.92 -3.90
C MET A 28 -9.60 -7.98 -2.72
N VAL A 29 -10.34 -6.88 -2.72
CA VAL A 29 -10.43 -5.97 -1.58
C VAL A 29 -11.53 -6.46 -0.63
N VAL A 30 -11.22 -6.59 0.64
CA VAL A 30 -12.15 -7.01 1.69
C VAL A 30 -12.50 -5.82 2.58
N GLY A 31 -13.79 -5.63 2.85
CA GLY A 31 -14.29 -4.57 3.75
C GLY A 31 -14.28 -3.17 3.12
N ASP A 32 -14.07 -2.17 3.95
CA ASP A 32 -14.29 -0.75 3.63
C ASP A 32 -13.31 -0.17 2.60
N GLY A 33 -12.27 -0.90 2.20
CA GLY A 33 -11.42 -0.51 1.10
C GLY A 33 -12.13 -0.37 -0.24
N ARG A 34 -13.31 -0.98 -0.39
CA ARG A 34 -14.17 -0.89 -1.60
C ARG A 34 -15.05 0.37 -1.62
N VAL A 35 -15.07 1.11 -0.55
CA VAL A 35 -15.82 2.38 -0.45
C VAL A 35 -15.15 3.41 -1.38
N SER A 36 -15.97 4.18 -2.13
CA SER A 36 -15.43 5.21 -3.02
C SER A 36 -14.83 6.38 -2.23
N CYS A 37 -13.90 7.08 -2.87
CA CYS A 37 -13.33 8.32 -2.37
C CYS A 37 -14.38 9.40 -2.13
N GLU A 38 -15.44 9.45 -2.94
CA GLU A 38 -16.57 10.35 -2.72
C GLU A 38 -17.24 10.09 -1.36
N VAL A 39 -17.48 8.81 -1.03
CA VAL A 39 -18.07 8.41 0.27
C VAL A 39 -17.07 8.63 1.41
N TRP A 40 -15.77 8.38 1.22
CA TRP A 40 -14.73 8.75 2.18
C TRP A 40 -14.87 10.22 2.57
N SER A 41 -14.83 11.12 1.60
CA SER A 41 -14.92 12.58 1.82
C SER A 41 -16.21 12.98 2.55
N ALA A 42 -17.35 12.43 2.13
CA ALA A 42 -18.64 12.71 2.79
C ALA A 42 -18.68 12.24 4.26
N ARG A 43 -18.07 11.10 4.59
CA ARG A 43 -18.01 10.60 5.96
C ARG A 43 -17.02 11.37 6.83
N ARG A 44 -15.90 11.82 6.23
CA ARG A 44 -14.92 12.67 6.92
C ARG A 44 -15.54 13.98 7.41
N ASP A 45 -16.40 14.60 6.60
CA ASP A 45 -17.08 15.86 6.96
C ASP A 45 -18.03 15.69 8.17
N ASN A 46 -18.53 14.48 8.40
CA ASN A 46 -19.45 14.19 9.50
C ASN A 46 -18.76 13.73 10.80
N ASP A 47 -17.45 13.50 10.78
CA ASP A 47 -16.59 13.14 11.92
C ASP A 47 -17.24 12.18 12.93
N GLY A 48 -17.44 10.94 12.55
CA GLY A 48 -18.15 9.94 13.36
C GLY A 48 -17.55 8.54 13.25
N VAL A 49 -18.28 7.57 13.80
CA VAL A 49 -17.88 6.15 13.81
C VAL A 49 -17.58 5.63 12.39
N GLU A 50 -18.34 6.06 11.40
CA GLU A 50 -18.14 5.64 10.01
C GLU A 50 -16.84 6.17 9.42
N SER A 51 -16.45 7.42 9.76
CA SER A 51 -15.13 7.97 9.41
C SER A 51 -14.02 7.17 10.06
N ALA A 52 -14.13 6.90 11.37
CA ALA A 52 -13.15 6.11 12.11
C ALA A 52 -12.97 4.69 11.55
N ASN A 53 -14.03 4.04 11.12
CA ASN A 53 -13.96 2.71 10.50
C ASN A 53 -13.17 2.73 9.19
N LEU A 54 -13.38 3.72 8.35
CA LEU A 54 -12.62 3.91 7.10
C LEU A 54 -11.14 4.14 7.38
N GLU A 55 -10.81 4.99 8.34
CA GLU A 55 -9.43 5.24 8.76
C GLU A 55 -8.78 3.96 9.28
N GLN A 56 -9.47 3.19 10.12
CA GLN A 56 -8.95 1.91 10.65
C GLN A 56 -8.70 0.89 9.54
N TRP A 57 -9.49 0.89 8.48
CA TRP A 57 -9.22 0.04 7.33
C TRP A 57 -7.89 0.42 6.66
N VAL A 58 -7.64 1.71 6.43
CA VAL A 58 -6.37 2.21 5.87
C VAL A 58 -5.18 1.85 6.77
N PHE A 59 -5.31 2.03 8.10
CA PHE A 59 -4.24 1.71 9.04
C PHE A 59 -3.97 0.19 9.10
N GLY A 60 -5.00 -0.63 8.99
CA GLY A 60 -4.87 -2.09 8.86
C GLY A 60 -4.14 -2.49 7.57
N TYR A 61 -4.43 -1.82 6.46
CA TYR A 61 -3.72 -2.00 5.20
C TYR A 61 -2.23 -1.69 5.36
N LEU A 62 -1.86 -0.54 5.94
CA LEU A 62 -0.46 -0.19 6.20
C LEU A 62 0.21 -1.17 7.17
N THR A 63 -0.51 -1.65 8.19
CA THR A 63 -0.01 -2.67 9.11
C THR A 63 0.31 -3.99 8.39
N SER A 64 -0.50 -4.39 7.43
CA SER A 64 -0.24 -5.58 6.63
C SER A 64 1.04 -5.45 5.82
N LEU A 65 1.33 -4.27 5.29
CA LEU A 65 2.57 -4.00 4.56
C LEU A 65 3.80 -4.06 5.47
N ASN A 66 3.71 -3.55 6.70
CA ASN A 66 4.76 -3.72 7.71
C ASN A 66 5.06 -5.20 7.99
N ARG A 67 4.04 -6.04 7.93
CA ARG A 67 4.16 -7.49 8.19
C ARG A 67 4.77 -8.24 7.02
N TRP A 68 4.38 -7.93 5.79
CA TRP A 68 4.61 -8.78 4.63
C TRP A 68 5.60 -8.24 3.62
N VAL A 69 5.89 -6.94 3.61
CA VAL A 69 6.85 -6.37 2.67
C VAL A 69 8.27 -6.46 3.27
N PRO A 70 9.19 -7.19 2.64
CA PRO A 70 10.56 -7.31 3.13
C PRO A 70 11.24 -5.95 3.29
N GLY A 71 11.93 -5.75 4.42
CA GLY A 71 12.67 -4.53 4.70
C GLY A 71 11.83 -3.38 5.28
N ILE A 72 10.51 -3.54 5.39
CA ILE A 72 9.62 -2.56 6.00
C ILE A 72 9.24 -3.02 7.41
N VAL A 73 9.60 -2.22 8.42
CA VAL A 73 9.22 -2.45 9.82
C VAL A 73 8.09 -1.50 10.23
N ASN A 74 8.16 -0.24 9.81
CA ASN A 74 7.15 0.78 10.07
C ASN A 74 7.11 1.77 8.91
N ILE A 75 6.20 1.54 7.97
CA ILE A 75 6.03 2.42 6.81
C ILE A 75 5.54 3.82 7.20
N ALA A 76 4.79 3.93 8.31
CA ALA A 76 4.23 5.19 8.81
C ALA A 76 5.19 5.96 9.74
N ARG A 77 6.46 5.52 9.88
CA ARG A 77 7.44 6.21 10.73
C ARG A 77 7.55 7.69 10.35
N GLY A 78 7.42 8.56 11.35
CA GLY A 78 7.43 10.02 11.16
C GLY A 78 6.07 10.63 10.82
N SER A 79 5.01 9.81 10.74
CA SER A 79 3.63 10.27 10.54
C SER A 79 2.78 9.91 11.77
N ASN A 80 1.70 10.64 11.98
CA ASN A 80 0.65 10.29 12.95
C ASN A 80 -0.65 9.91 12.21
N HIS A 81 -1.64 9.40 12.93
CA HIS A 81 -2.91 8.96 12.36
C HIS A 81 -3.63 10.08 11.60
N GLU A 82 -3.64 11.29 12.16
CA GLU A 82 -4.26 12.46 11.52
C GLU A 82 -3.58 12.81 10.20
N GLY A 83 -2.24 12.84 10.18
CA GLY A 83 -1.48 13.12 8.95
C GLY A 83 -1.72 12.08 7.86
N LEU A 84 -1.86 10.80 8.23
CA LEU A 84 -2.19 9.73 7.29
C LEU A 84 -3.61 9.91 6.72
N ALA A 85 -4.59 10.23 7.58
CA ALA A 85 -5.97 10.49 7.17
C ALA A 85 -6.07 11.73 6.26
N LEU A 86 -5.38 12.82 6.60
CA LEU A 86 -5.33 14.04 5.79
C LEU A 86 -4.72 13.79 4.40
N TRP A 87 -3.73 12.91 4.31
CA TRP A 87 -3.19 12.51 3.02
C TRP A 87 -4.24 11.82 2.15
N VAL A 88 -5.03 10.91 2.74
CA VAL A 88 -6.14 10.25 2.05
C VAL A 88 -7.23 11.24 1.68
N ASP A 89 -7.57 12.20 2.56
CA ASP A 89 -8.51 13.28 2.27
C ASP A 89 -8.12 14.04 0.99
N HIS A 90 -6.83 14.39 0.89
CA HIS A 90 -6.29 15.08 -0.29
C HIS A 90 -6.39 14.21 -1.54
N TYR A 91 -5.91 12.95 -1.48
CA TYR A 91 -5.99 12.02 -2.60
C TYR A 91 -7.43 11.84 -3.08
N CYS A 92 -8.35 11.61 -2.15
CA CYS A 92 -9.76 11.38 -2.47
C CYS A 92 -10.46 12.64 -3.01
N SER A 93 -10.05 13.84 -2.58
CA SER A 93 -10.58 15.09 -3.14
C SER A 93 -10.25 15.25 -4.62
N GLU A 94 -9.11 14.74 -5.06
CA GLU A 94 -8.65 14.78 -6.44
C GLU A 94 -9.13 13.59 -7.28
N ASN A 95 -9.52 12.48 -6.63
CA ASN A 95 -9.85 11.22 -7.27
C ASN A 95 -11.17 10.62 -6.72
N PRO A 96 -12.31 11.34 -6.84
CA PRO A 96 -13.56 10.91 -6.22
C PRO A 96 -14.08 9.56 -6.75
N GLU A 97 -13.72 9.18 -7.97
CA GLU A 97 -14.12 7.93 -8.64
C GLU A 97 -13.30 6.71 -8.20
N LYS A 98 -12.17 6.92 -7.51
CA LYS A 98 -11.32 5.87 -6.97
C LYS A 98 -11.91 5.31 -5.68
N ASP A 99 -11.35 4.23 -5.19
CA ASP A 99 -11.73 3.68 -3.88
C ASP A 99 -10.66 3.90 -2.79
N VAL A 100 -11.03 3.57 -1.56
CA VAL A 100 -10.15 3.73 -0.40
C VAL A 100 -8.93 2.80 -0.49
N ALA A 101 -9.05 1.64 -1.14
CA ALA A 101 -7.91 0.74 -1.35
C ALA A 101 -6.90 1.37 -2.31
N ASP A 102 -7.34 2.02 -3.39
CA ASP A 102 -6.45 2.78 -4.26
C ASP A 102 -5.72 3.88 -3.47
N ALA A 103 -6.46 4.64 -2.66
CA ALA A 103 -5.88 5.70 -1.82
C ALA A 103 -4.82 5.14 -0.86
N ALA A 104 -5.09 4.00 -0.22
CA ALA A 104 -4.15 3.35 0.70
C ALA A 104 -2.88 2.85 -0.01
N GLU A 105 -3.01 2.33 -1.23
CA GLU A 105 -1.86 1.93 -2.05
C GLU A 105 -0.99 3.13 -2.42
N PHE A 106 -1.58 4.21 -2.90
CA PHE A 106 -0.83 5.43 -3.24
C PHE A 106 -0.20 6.10 -2.01
N LEU A 107 -0.88 6.07 -0.85
CA LEU A 107 -0.30 6.49 0.43
C LEU A 107 0.95 5.67 0.75
N PHE A 108 0.89 4.34 0.64
CA PHE A 108 2.05 3.47 0.84
C PHE A 108 3.22 3.86 -0.06
N LEU A 109 2.98 4.06 -1.36
CA LEU A 109 4.02 4.44 -2.31
C LEU A 109 4.65 5.80 -1.96
N ALA A 110 3.84 6.77 -1.50
CA ALA A 110 4.33 8.07 -1.06
C ALA A 110 5.21 7.97 0.20
N LEU A 111 4.75 7.19 1.20
CA LEU A 111 5.50 6.96 2.44
C LEU A 111 6.83 6.26 2.18
N ARG A 112 6.84 5.24 1.31
CA ARG A 112 8.03 4.51 0.92
C ARG A 112 9.07 5.43 0.27
N LYS A 113 8.64 6.26 -0.70
CA LYS A 113 9.51 7.24 -1.35
C LYS A 113 10.11 8.25 -0.36
N ASN A 114 9.34 8.66 0.65
CA ASN A 114 9.83 9.57 1.69
C ASN A 114 10.90 8.90 2.56
N GLN A 115 10.74 7.62 2.90
CA GLN A 115 11.73 6.87 3.67
C GLN A 115 13.03 6.64 2.89
N GLU A 116 12.95 6.36 1.60
CA GLU A 116 14.13 6.23 0.74
C GLU A 116 14.95 7.52 0.72
N ARG A 117 14.29 8.68 0.57
CA ARG A 117 14.95 10.01 0.59
C ARG A 117 15.56 10.40 1.93
N SER A 118 15.03 9.91 3.04
CA SER A 118 15.56 10.22 4.38
C SER A 118 16.76 9.36 4.78
N ASN A 119 17.08 8.34 4.01
CA ASN A 119 18.22 7.44 4.22
C ASN A 119 19.44 7.80 3.34
N ASP A 120 19.29 8.73 2.40
CA ASP A 120 20.36 9.30 1.57
C ASP A 120 20.96 10.55 2.23
#